data_2a73e4cdf4e731a870f32acfaad68aa2
#
_entry.id   2a73e4cdf4e731a870f32acfaad68aa2
#
_cell.length_a   1.000
_cell.length_b   1.000
_cell.length_c   1.000
_cell.angle_alpha   90.00
_cell.angle_beta   90.00
_cell.angle_gamma   90.00
#
_symmetry.space_group_name_H-M   'P 1'
#
loop_
_entity.id
_entity.type
_entity.pdbx_description
1 polymer ?
#
loop_
_entity_poly.entity_id
_entity_poly.type
_entity_poly.pdbx_seq_one_letter_code
_entity_poly.pdbx_strand_id
1 'polypeptide(L)'
;MKQKYVIGIDVSKSKLDIAILNNQLELLQERVILNNRKSIRAFIKAVLNTYRITRGEVLVCCENTGIYNRPLEVVCSELDVPLWVEHALKIKWATTDMRGKDDRKDALRIAQYAIRYNDKLIPYREATEVIKQLGVLNKVREAMLGQKTALENRLKEAKTHDAFEYQILSKFFKQVLNALVKSIKQTEEKIEQLIANDPEISQTKALITTIPGIDPQCAVNLIIATNNFTSFQSARHLACYAGVVPFKNQSGTIVKKERVSKMANKNIKKLLHLAAMASIRFDEEIKEYYQRKVSEGKNKMSVLNAVRNKLVHRIMSVVNRKQAYLSKNEYRSQKTLDFTCLIT
;
A
#
# COMPACT_ATOMS: atom_id res chain seq x y z
N MET A 1 -14.38 -4.62 -21.68
CA MET A 1 -15.74 -4.13 -22.01
C MET A 1 -15.77 -2.65 -21.73
N LYS A 2 -16.38 -1.85 -22.62
CA LYS A 2 -16.48 -0.40 -22.40
C LYS A 2 -17.68 -0.16 -21.50
N GLN A 3 -17.46 0.38 -20.29
CA GLN A 3 -18.57 0.72 -19.39
C GLN A 3 -19.45 1.78 -20.07
N LYS A 4 -20.76 1.64 -19.96
CA LYS A 4 -21.73 2.59 -20.52
C LYS A 4 -22.05 3.71 -19.55
N TYR A 5 -21.95 3.41 -18.24
CA TYR A 5 -22.28 4.35 -17.16
C TYR A 5 -21.19 4.37 -16.11
N VAL A 6 -20.96 5.53 -15.55
CA VAL A 6 -20.02 5.73 -14.44
C VAL A 6 -20.73 6.41 -13.28
N ILE A 7 -20.57 5.84 -12.10
CA ILE A 7 -21.08 6.36 -10.83
C ILE A 7 -19.91 6.93 -10.06
N GLY A 8 -19.79 8.26 -10.00
CA GLY A 8 -18.84 8.93 -9.12
C GLY A 8 -19.43 9.12 -7.74
N ILE A 9 -18.66 8.80 -6.71
CA ILE A 9 -19.10 8.86 -5.32
C ILE A 9 -18.09 9.62 -4.49
N ASP A 10 -18.53 10.75 -3.89
CA ASP A 10 -17.80 11.36 -2.79
C ASP A 10 -18.27 10.72 -1.47
N VAL A 11 -17.29 10.19 -0.72
CA VAL A 11 -17.54 9.35 0.46
C VAL A 11 -17.26 10.12 1.73
N SER A 12 -18.29 10.32 2.53
CA SER A 12 -18.19 10.85 3.89
C SER A 12 -18.59 9.82 4.95
N LYS A 13 -18.43 10.16 6.22
CA LYS A 13 -18.74 9.26 7.35
C LYS A 13 -20.19 8.79 7.35
N SER A 14 -21.15 9.70 7.11
CA SER A 14 -22.59 9.44 7.26
C SER A 14 -23.35 9.34 5.95
N LYS A 15 -22.83 9.96 4.86
CA LYS A 15 -23.51 10.06 3.57
C LYS A 15 -22.56 9.79 2.41
N LEU A 16 -23.16 9.48 1.27
CA LEU A 16 -22.50 9.39 -0.03
C LEU A 16 -23.19 10.39 -0.95
N ASP A 17 -22.42 11.32 -1.52
CA ASP A 17 -22.86 12.18 -2.60
C ASP A 17 -22.51 11.51 -3.94
N ILE A 18 -23.49 11.41 -4.85
CA ILE A 18 -23.41 10.52 -6.01
C ILE A 18 -23.76 11.30 -7.28
N ALA A 19 -22.96 11.09 -8.34
CA ALA A 19 -23.26 11.56 -9.69
C ALA A 19 -23.17 10.38 -10.67
N ILE A 20 -24.20 10.20 -11.51
CA ILE A 20 -24.24 9.19 -12.58
C ILE A 20 -24.07 9.87 -13.92
N LEU A 21 -23.06 9.45 -14.68
CA LEU A 21 -22.79 9.94 -16.03
C LEU A 21 -22.86 8.80 -17.05
N ASN A 22 -23.22 9.16 -18.28
CA ASN A 22 -23.01 8.29 -19.44
C ASN A 22 -21.59 8.49 -20.04
N ASN A 23 -21.23 7.71 -21.04
CA ASN A 23 -19.92 7.81 -21.71
C ASN A 23 -19.67 9.13 -22.45
N GLN A 24 -20.71 9.94 -22.70
CA GLN A 24 -20.61 11.25 -23.32
C GLN A 24 -20.40 12.37 -22.30
N LEU A 25 -20.16 12.03 -21.02
CA LEU A 25 -20.02 12.97 -19.90
C LEU A 25 -21.32 13.73 -19.56
N GLU A 26 -22.47 13.24 -20.02
CA GLU A 26 -23.76 13.81 -19.66
C GLU A 26 -24.17 13.35 -18.26
N LEU A 27 -24.55 14.31 -17.42
CA LEU A 27 -25.04 14.05 -16.07
C LEU A 27 -26.51 13.57 -16.16
N LEU A 28 -26.73 12.33 -15.74
CA LEU A 28 -28.05 11.71 -15.77
C LEU A 28 -28.81 11.85 -14.44
N GLN A 29 -28.07 11.74 -13.33
CA GLN A 29 -28.68 11.79 -12.00
C GLN A 29 -27.65 12.24 -10.95
N GLU A 30 -28.10 13.04 -10.00
CA GLU A 30 -27.43 13.29 -8.72
C GLU A 30 -28.28 12.75 -7.59
N ARG A 31 -27.65 12.22 -6.55
CA ARG A 31 -28.34 11.69 -5.39
C ARG A 31 -27.45 11.70 -4.15
N VAL A 32 -28.09 11.83 -2.99
CA VAL A 32 -27.44 11.65 -1.70
C VAL A 32 -28.09 10.46 -0.99
N ILE A 33 -27.27 9.54 -0.48
CA ILE A 33 -27.73 8.38 0.29
C ILE A 33 -26.93 8.23 1.58
N LEU A 34 -27.44 7.44 2.52
CA LEU A 34 -26.71 7.10 3.73
C LEU A 34 -25.54 6.16 3.43
N ASN A 35 -24.41 6.38 4.10
CA ASN A 35 -23.22 5.51 3.98
C ASN A 35 -23.40 4.23 4.82
N ASN A 36 -24.29 3.36 4.40
CA ASN A 36 -24.49 2.02 4.97
C ASN A 36 -24.81 0.99 3.89
N ARG A 37 -24.53 -0.29 4.17
CA ARG A 37 -24.68 -1.38 3.20
C ARG A 37 -26.09 -1.48 2.62
N LYS A 38 -27.15 -1.24 3.42
CA LYS A 38 -28.54 -1.35 2.97
C LYS A 38 -28.87 -0.30 1.92
N SER A 39 -28.55 0.96 2.18
CA SER A 39 -28.81 2.09 1.27
C SER A 39 -27.99 1.97 -0.03
N ILE A 40 -26.71 1.61 0.07
CA ILE A 40 -25.83 1.43 -1.08
C ILE A 40 -26.33 0.29 -1.98
N ARG A 41 -26.68 -0.86 -1.38
CA ARG A 41 -27.21 -2.01 -2.13
C ARG A 41 -28.51 -1.69 -2.84
N ALA A 42 -29.45 -1.02 -2.16
CA ALA A 42 -30.71 -0.58 -2.74
C ALA A 42 -30.48 0.38 -3.91
N PHE A 43 -29.56 1.32 -3.76
CA PHE A 43 -29.20 2.30 -4.79
C PHE A 43 -28.60 1.62 -6.02
N ILE A 44 -27.56 0.78 -5.87
CA ILE A 44 -26.92 0.09 -7.01
C ILE A 44 -27.93 -0.77 -7.76
N LYS A 45 -28.77 -1.55 -7.06
CA LYS A 45 -29.83 -2.35 -7.69
C LYS A 45 -30.82 -1.49 -8.45
N ALA A 46 -31.24 -0.35 -7.88
CA ALA A 46 -32.13 0.59 -8.54
C ALA A 46 -31.52 1.14 -9.84
N VAL A 47 -30.24 1.52 -9.83
CA VAL A 47 -29.51 1.99 -11.03
C VAL A 47 -29.49 0.92 -12.10
N LEU A 48 -29.09 -0.33 -11.78
CA LEU A 48 -29.06 -1.44 -12.73
C LEU A 48 -30.44 -1.67 -13.39
N ASN A 49 -31.50 -1.60 -12.60
CA ASN A 49 -32.87 -1.78 -13.08
C ASN A 49 -33.36 -0.59 -13.92
N THR A 50 -33.15 0.64 -13.44
CA THR A 50 -33.64 1.87 -14.13
C THR A 50 -33.02 2.01 -15.51
N TYR A 51 -31.72 1.79 -15.62
CA TYR A 51 -31.00 1.91 -16.90
C TYR A 51 -30.98 0.61 -17.70
N ARG A 52 -31.55 -0.48 -17.18
CA ARG A 52 -31.59 -1.83 -17.80
C ARG A 52 -30.20 -2.30 -18.26
N ILE A 53 -29.21 -2.17 -17.35
CA ILE A 53 -27.80 -2.48 -17.60
C ILE A 53 -27.31 -3.65 -16.79
N THR A 54 -26.30 -4.32 -17.30
CA THR A 54 -25.59 -5.38 -16.60
C THR A 54 -24.53 -4.81 -15.66
N ARG A 55 -24.07 -5.61 -14.70
CA ARG A 55 -23.05 -5.20 -13.72
C ARG A 55 -21.75 -4.77 -14.38
N GLY A 56 -21.33 -5.40 -15.48
CA GLY A 56 -20.11 -5.06 -16.21
C GLY A 56 -20.21 -3.77 -17.06
N GLU A 57 -21.41 -3.22 -17.25
CA GLU A 57 -21.64 -1.99 -18.00
C GLU A 57 -21.59 -0.74 -17.12
N VAL A 58 -21.52 -0.89 -15.80
CA VAL A 58 -21.37 0.21 -14.85
C VAL A 58 -20.02 0.14 -14.15
N LEU A 59 -19.40 1.30 -13.94
CA LEU A 59 -18.22 1.47 -13.11
C LEU A 59 -18.56 2.38 -11.94
N VAL A 60 -18.30 1.94 -10.72
CA VAL A 60 -18.33 2.80 -9.54
C VAL A 60 -16.92 3.34 -9.30
N CYS A 61 -16.78 4.65 -9.11
CA CYS A 61 -15.50 5.28 -8.76
C CYS A 61 -15.66 6.15 -7.52
N CYS A 62 -14.70 6.06 -6.59
CA CYS A 62 -14.67 6.91 -5.41
C CYS A 62 -13.24 7.30 -5.02
N GLU A 63 -13.12 8.33 -4.19
CA GLU A 63 -11.85 8.65 -3.53
C GLU A 63 -11.56 7.67 -2.38
N ASN A 64 -10.26 7.44 -2.12
CA ASN A 64 -9.83 6.66 -0.97
C ASN A 64 -9.92 7.49 0.32
N THR A 65 -11.00 7.35 1.06
CA THR A 65 -11.26 7.97 2.37
C THR A 65 -11.04 7.00 3.55
N GLY A 66 -10.38 5.87 3.28
CA GLY A 66 -10.02 4.87 4.30
C GLY A 66 -11.22 4.07 4.80
N ILE A 67 -11.49 4.11 6.12
CA ILE A 67 -12.52 3.25 6.73
C ILE A 67 -13.95 3.54 6.24
N TYR A 68 -14.19 4.74 5.75
CA TYR A 68 -15.54 5.14 5.31
C TYR A 68 -15.91 4.54 3.95
N ASN A 69 -14.95 4.05 3.16
CA ASN A 69 -15.21 3.34 1.91
C ASN A 69 -15.71 1.90 2.14
N ARG A 70 -15.47 1.32 3.32
CA ARG A 70 -15.77 -0.09 3.63
C ARG A 70 -17.20 -0.53 3.25
N PRO A 71 -18.27 0.21 3.58
CA PRO A 71 -19.63 -0.20 3.19
C PRO A 71 -19.80 -0.30 1.67
N LEU A 72 -19.19 0.63 0.92
CA LEU A 72 -19.22 0.65 -0.55
C LEU A 72 -18.39 -0.51 -1.14
N GLU A 73 -17.18 -0.72 -0.64
CA GLU A 73 -16.29 -1.80 -1.08
C GLU A 73 -16.97 -3.16 -0.96
N VAL A 74 -17.56 -3.43 0.21
CA VAL A 74 -18.27 -4.71 0.48
C VAL A 74 -19.46 -4.88 -0.46
N VAL A 75 -20.29 -3.86 -0.63
CA VAL A 75 -21.50 -3.98 -1.47
C VAL A 75 -21.15 -4.14 -2.95
N CYS A 76 -20.14 -3.42 -3.44
CA CYS A 76 -19.68 -3.59 -4.82
C CYS A 76 -19.11 -5.00 -5.05
N SER A 77 -18.36 -5.54 -4.10
CA SER A 77 -17.84 -6.91 -4.16
C SER A 77 -18.96 -7.95 -4.14
N GLU A 78 -19.94 -7.84 -3.22
CA GLU A 78 -21.09 -8.74 -3.12
C GLU A 78 -21.99 -8.72 -4.37
N LEU A 79 -22.13 -7.59 -5.00
CA LEU A 79 -22.93 -7.41 -6.22
C LEU A 79 -22.14 -7.67 -7.50
N ASP A 80 -20.84 -7.95 -7.41
CA ASP A 80 -19.94 -8.11 -8.55
C ASP A 80 -19.99 -6.89 -9.50
N VAL A 81 -19.97 -5.68 -8.91
CA VAL A 81 -19.95 -4.41 -9.65
C VAL A 81 -18.53 -3.84 -9.61
N PRO A 82 -17.93 -3.53 -10.76
CA PRO A 82 -16.59 -2.94 -10.82
C PRO A 82 -16.49 -1.67 -9.99
N LEU A 83 -15.55 -1.65 -9.05
CA LEU A 83 -15.23 -0.50 -8.21
C LEU A 83 -13.80 -0.02 -8.50
N TRP A 84 -13.63 1.28 -8.64
CA TRP A 84 -12.34 1.95 -8.70
C TRP A 84 -12.16 2.88 -7.50
N VAL A 85 -11.27 2.53 -6.59
CA VAL A 85 -10.88 3.40 -5.46
C VAL A 85 -9.60 4.13 -5.84
N GLU A 86 -9.69 5.43 -6.07
CA GLU A 86 -8.55 6.23 -6.53
C GLU A 86 -8.06 7.20 -5.45
N HIS A 87 -6.81 7.61 -5.58
CA HIS A 87 -6.20 8.55 -4.66
C HIS A 87 -6.71 9.98 -4.94
N ALA A 88 -7.21 10.68 -3.89
CA ALA A 88 -7.79 12.02 -3.96
C ALA A 88 -6.95 13.03 -4.77
N LEU A 89 -5.63 13.05 -4.60
CA LEU A 89 -4.76 13.98 -5.34
C LEU A 89 -4.70 13.69 -6.84
N LYS A 90 -4.88 12.45 -7.30
CA LYS A 90 -4.91 12.16 -8.74
C LYS A 90 -6.18 12.72 -9.37
N ILE A 91 -7.32 12.54 -8.71
CA ILE A 91 -8.59 13.12 -9.15
C ILE A 91 -8.48 14.64 -9.18
N LYS A 92 -7.98 15.25 -8.10
CA LYS A 92 -7.80 16.69 -7.99
C LYS A 92 -6.89 17.27 -9.09
N TRP A 93 -5.77 16.64 -9.40
CA TRP A 93 -4.84 17.13 -10.43
C TRP A 93 -5.38 16.98 -11.85
N ALA A 94 -6.28 16.04 -12.07
CA ALA A 94 -6.88 15.79 -13.37
C ALA A 94 -8.10 16.69 -13.67
N THR A 95 -8.63 17.40 -12.64
CA THR A 95 -9.88 18.17 -12.71
C THR A 95 -9.73 19.62 -12.23
N THR A 96 -8.61 20.26 -12.56
CA THR A 96 -8.21 21.60 -12.06
C THR A 96 -9.12 22.75 -12.47
N ASP A 97 -10.00 22.60 -13.45
CA ASP A 97 -10.77 23.70 -14.03
C ASP A 97 -12.06 24.08 -13.27
N MET A 98 -12.42 23.36 -12.22
CA MET A 98 -13.64 23.65 -11.45
C MET A 98 -13.32 24.34 -10.13
N ARG A 99 -13.51 25.64 -10.06
CA ARG A 99 -13.42 26.45 -8.83
C ARG A 99 -14.67 26.22 -7.97
N GLY A 100 -14.49 26.05 -6.66
CA GLY A 100 -15.55 25.87 -5.66
C GLY A 100 -15.52 24.48 -5.01
N LYS A 101 -15.78 24.45 -3.69
CA LYS A 101 -15.85 23.23 -2.89
C LYS A 101 -17.35 22.96 -2.62
N ASP A 102 -17.86 21.90 -3.24
CA ASP A 102 -19.24 21.43 -3.05
C ASP A 102 -19.21 19.90 -3.25
N ASP A 103 -19.73 19.16 -2.29
CA ASP A 103 -19.69 17.68 -2.28
C ASP A 103 -20.36 17.08 -3.54
N ARG A 104 -21.39 17.72 -4.10
CA ARG A 104 -22.03 17.31 -5.36
C ARG A 104 -21.09 17.47 -6.54
N LYS A 105 -20.37 18.62 -6.60
CA LYS A 105 -19.36 18.86 -7.64
C LYS A 105 -18.19 17.87 -7.52
N ASP A 106 -17.86 17.43 -6.32
CA ASP A 106 -16.80 16.46 -6.09
C ASP A 106 -17.20 15.06 -6.60
N ALA A 107 -18.45 14.61 -6.37
CA ALA A 107 -18.96 13.38 -6.97
C ALA A 107 -18.97 13.42 -8.53
N LEU A 108 -19.36 14.55 -9.09
CA LEU A 108 -19.32 14.78 -10.55
C LEU A 108 -17.89 14.71 -11.09
N ARG A 109 -16.94 15.36 -10.41
CA ARG A 109 -15.50 15.32 -10.77
C ARG A 109 -14.95 13.90 -10.75
N ILE A 110 -15.32 13.11 -9.74
CA ILE A 110 -14.90 11.69 -9.62
C ILE A 110 -15.43 10.89 -10.81
N ALA A 111 -16.69 11.07 -11.20
CA ALA A 111 -17.27 10.38 -12.37
C ALA A 111 -16.58 10.79 -13.67
N GLN A 112 -16.38 12.09 -13.89
CA GLN A 112 -15.66 12.60 -15.07
C GLN A 112 -14.23 12.09 -15.16
N TYR A 113 -13.53 12.04 -14.01
CA TYR A 113 -12.20 11.45 -13.91
C TYR A 113 -12.19 9.99 -14.39
N ALA A 114 -13.12 9.19 -13.88
CA ALA A 114 -13.18 7.78 -14.22
C ALA A 114 -13.49 7.53 -15.71
N ILE A 115 -14.27 8.38 -16.36
CA ILE A 115 -14.53 8.30 -17.82
C ILE A 115 -13.26 8.68 -18.61
N ARG A 116 -12.64 9.82 -18.27
CA ARG A 116 -11.48 10.35 -19.02
C ARG A 116 -10.23 9.47 -18.89
N TYR A 117 -10.05 8.82 -17.75
CA TYR A 117 -8.87 8.00 -17.42
C TYR A 117 -9.19 6.52 -17.31
N ASN A 118 -10.20 6.04 -18.00
CA ASN A 118 -10.61 4.63 -17.96
C ASN A 118 -9.49 3.65 -18.40
N ASP A 119 -8.55 4.12 -19.23
CA ASP A 119 -7.34 3.41 -19.60
C ASP A 119 -6.41 3.10 -18.41
N LYS A 120 -6.55 3.85 -17.32
CA LYS A 120 -5.77 3.71 -16.08
C LYS A 120 -6.54 3.00 -14.96
N LEU A 121 -7.70 2.45 -15.27
CA LEU A 121 -8.55 1.74 -14.32
C LEU A 121 -7.78 0.57 -13.67
N ILE A 122 -7.71 0.61 -12.35
CA ILE A 122 -7.28 -0.51 -11.53
C ILE A 122 -8.49 -0.95 -10.69
N PRO A 123 -9.13 -2.06 -11.06
CA PRO A 123 -10.30 -2.54 -10.32
C PRO A 123 -9.92 -2.83 -8.86
N TYR A 124 -10.74 -2.36 -7.94
CA TYR A 124 -10.63 -2.72 -6.54
C TYR A 124 -10.81 -4.24 -6.39
N ARG A 125 -9.92 -4.85 -5.63
CA ARG A 125 -10.03 -6.24 -5.23
C ARG A 125 -10.14 -6.30 -3.72
N GLU A 126 -11.21 -6.89 -3.25
CA GLU A 126 -11.40 -7.06 -1.82
C GLU A 126 -10.29 -7.95 -1.24
N ALA A 127 -9.74 -7.51 -0.12
CA ALA A 127 -8.76 -8.31 0.61
C ALA A 127 -9.44 -9.53 1.24
N THR A 128 -8.73 -10.65 1.25
CA THR A 128 -9.20 -11.86 1.95
C THR A 128 -9.38 -11.56 3.43
N GLU A 129 -10.21 -12.36 4.10
CA GLU A 129 -10.45 -12.18 5.53
C GLU A 129 -9.16 -12.29 6.34
N VAL A 130 -8.26 -13.17 5.95
CA VAL A 130 -6.93 -13.32 6.57
C VAL A 130 -6.12 -12.03 6.44
N ILE A 131 -6.06 -11.41 5.25
CA ILE A 131 -5.34 -10.15 5.06
C ILE A 131 -5.95 -9.00 5.86
N LYS A 132 -7.30 -8.96 5.97
CA LYS A 132 -7.99 -7.98 6.81
C LYS A 132 -7.60 -8.15 8.29
N GLN A 133 -7.61 -9.38 8.80
CA GLN A 133 -7.21 -9.70 10.17
C GLN A 133 -5.75 -9.37 10.42
N LEU A 134 -4.84 -9.75 9.51
CA LEU A 134 -3.43 -9.36 9.58
C LEU A 134 -3.25 -7.84 9.63
N GLY A 135 -4.02 -7.10 8.82
CA GLY A 135 -4.01 -5.64 8.82
C GLY A 135 -4.42 -5.02 10.16
N VAL A 136 -5.43 -5.57 10.82
CA VAL A 136 -5.88 -5.13 12.16
C VAL A 136 -4.81 -5.44 13.20
N LEU A 137 -4.33 -6.69 13.26
CA LEU A 137 -3.31 -7.12 14.24
C LEU A 137 -2.01 -6.33 14.09
N ASN A 138 -1.58 -6.07 12.85
CA ASN A 138 -0.39 -5.27 12.62
C ASN A 138 -0.54 -3.82 13.12
N LYS A 139 -1.71 -3.18 12.94
CA LYS A 139 -2.00 -1.86 13.52
C LYS A 139 -1.99 -1.87 15.04
N VAL A 140 -2.56 -2.89 15.66
CA VAL A 140 -2.54 -3.08 17.13
C VAL A 140 -1.10 -3.21 17.61
N ARG A 141 -0.30 -4.05 16.96
CA ARG A 141 1.13 -4.20 17.25
C ARG A 141 1.90 -2.88 17.13
N GLU A 142 1.72 -2.15 16.04
CA GLU A 142 2.37 -0.85 15.83
C GLU A 142 1.99 0.18 16.90
N ALA A 143 0.73 0.23 17.30
CA ALA A 143 0.26 1.11 18.36
C ALA A 143 0.93 0.78 19.71
N MET A 144 0.97 -0.52 20.08
CA MET A 144 1.63 -0.96 21.32
C MET A 144 3.13 -0.70 21.31
N LEU A 145 3.81 -0.90 20.18
CA LEU A 145 5.22 -0.55 20.01
C LEU A 145 5.48 0.94 20.18
N GLY A 146 4.61 1.78 19.63
CA GLY A 146 4.68 3.23 19.78
C GLY A 146 4.55 3.65 21.26
N GLN A 147 3.59 3.08 22.00
CA GLN A 147 3.40 3.33 23.43
C GLN A 147 4.61 2.85 24.24
N LYS A 148 5.10 1.64 23.99
CA LYS A 148 6.31 1.10 24.63
C LYS A 148 7.49 2.05 24.44
N THR A 149 7.76 2.47 23.20
CA THR A 149 8.87 3.37 22.89
C THR A 149 8.74 4.73 23.59
N ALA A 150 7.52 5.28 23.66
CA ALA A 150 7.26 6.54 24.36
C ALA A 150 7.58 6.44 25.85
N LEU A 151 7.14 5.37 26.52
CA LEU A 151 7.44 5.13 27.94
C LEU A 151 8.93 4.89 28.21
N GLU A 152 9.59 4.11 27.34
CA GLU A 152 11.04 3.87 27.43
C GLU A 152 11.85 5.16 27.26
N ASN A 153 11.48 6.02 26.30
CA ASN A 153 12.13 7.33 26.12
C ASN A 153 11.95 8.22 27.34
N ARG A 154 10.74 8.27 27.91
CA ARG A 154 10.48 9.04 29.13
C ARG A 154 11.34 8.55 30.31
N LEU A 155 11.45 7.23 30.48
CA LEU A 155 12.34 6.67 31.52
C LEU A 155 13.81 7.01 31.26
N LYS A 156 14.24 6.99 30.01
CA LYS A 156 15.62 7.33 29.65
C LYS A 156 15.94 8.80 29.91
N GLU A 157 15.00 9.69 29.60
CA GLU A 157 15.13 11.14 29.91
C GLU A 157 15.20 11.38 31.41
N ALA A 158 14.26 10.85 32.19
CA ALA A 158 14.26 10.98 33.64
C ALA A 158 15.55 10.40 34.27
N LYS A 159 16.02 9.24 33.81
CA LYS A 159 17.29 8.66 34.29
C LYS A 159 18.50 9.57 34.11
N THR A 160 18.47 10.40 33.07
CA THR A 160 19.59 11.31 32.73
C THR A 160 19.52 12.64 33.47
N HIS A 161 18.32 13.12 33.79
CA HIS A 161 18.10 14.49 34.25
C HIS A 161 17.53 14.60 35.65
N ASP A 162 16.77 13.61 36.14
CA ASP A 162 16.11 13.64 37.45
C ASP A 162 15.98 12.23 38.07
N ALA A 163 16.87 11.95 39.00
CA ALA A 163 16.89 10.64 39.71
C ALA A 163 15.60 10.37 40.50
N PHE A 164 15.00 11.42 41.09
CA PHE A 164 13.76 11.29 41.85
C PHE A 164 12.57 10.96 40.94
N GLU A 165 12.42 11.69 39.84
CA GLU A 165 11.40 11.40 38.80
C GLU A 165 11.60 9.97 38.25
N TYR A 166 12.85 9.57 37.96
CA TYR A 166 13.15 8.22 37.47
C TYR A 166 12.73 7.13 38.46
N GLN A 167 12.97 7.29 39.74
CA GLN A 167 12.58 6.31 40.73
C GLN A 167 11.07 6.10 40.80
N ILE A 168 10.30 7.17 40.71
CA ILE A 168 8.83 7.10 40.68
C ILE A 168 8.36 6.45 39.39
N LEU A 169 8.77 7.00 38.22
CA LEU A 169 8.33 6.52 36.91
C LEU A 169 8.68 5.05 36.69
N SER A 170 9.89 4.62 37.08
CA SER A 170 10.34 3.24 36.88
C SER A 170 9.46 2.25 37.62
N LYS A 171 8.99 2.59 38.83
CA LYS A 171 8.09 1.75 39.61
C LYS A 171 6.74 1.52 38.93
N PHE A 172 6.13 2.58 38.38
CA PHE A 172 4.81 2.49 37.76
C PHE A 172 4.90 1.99 36.29
N PHE A 173 5.88 2.45 35.51
CA PHE A 173 6.00 2.06 34.12
C PHE A 173 6.45 0.62 33.91
N LYS A 174 7.16 0.01 34.87
CA LYS A 174 7.61 -1.39 34.78
C LYS A 174 6.45 -2.36 34.52
N GLN A 175 5.33 -2.19 35.23
CA GLN A 175 4.15 -3.05 35.04
C GLN A 175 3.52 -2.85 33.66
N VAL A 176 3.36 -1.59 33.22
CA VAL A 176 2.79 -1.25 31.91
C VAL A 176 3.69 -1.78 30.79
N LEU A 177 5.01 -1.59 30.91
CA LEU A 177 5.98 -2.08 29.91
C LEU A 177 5.96 -3.60 29.80
N ASN A 178 5.89 -4.31 30.93
CA ASN A 178 5.78 -5.78 30.94
C ASN A 178 4.48 -6.25 30.28
N ALA A 179 3.35 -5.60 30.56
CA ALA A 179 2.08 -5.89 29.92
C ALA A 179 2.12 -5.63 28.40
N LEU A 180 2.72 -4.50 27.96
CA LEU A 180 2.90 -4.19 26.56
C LEU A 180 3.77 -5.23 25.84
N VAL A 181 4.90 -5.63 26.43
CA VAL A 181 5.79 -6.66 25.88
C VAL A 181 5.04 -7.98 25.69
N LYS A 182 4.28 -8.41 26.72
CA LYS A 182 3.46 -9.63 26.65
C LYS A 182 2.41 -9.54 25.54
N SER A 183 1.69 -8.43 25.46
CA SER A 183 0.63 -8.23 24.46
C SER A 183 1.19 -8.14 23.03
N ILE A 184 2.36 -7.51 22.85
CA ILE A 184 3.06 -7.47 21.55
C ILE A 184 3.40 -8.89 21.12
N LYS A 185 4.01 -9.69 22.00
CA LYS A 185 4.37 -11.09 21.72
C LYS A 185 3.16 -11.94 21.33
N GLN A 186 2.06 -11.84 22.08
CA GLN A 186 0.81 -12.54 21.76
C GLN A 186 0.24 -12.13 20.40
N THR A 187 0.33 -10.83 20.07
CA THR A 187 -0.12 -10.33 18.77
C THR A 187 0.76 -10.87 17.63
N GLU A 188 2.08 -10.92 17.82
CA GLU A 188 3.02 -11.49 16.85
C GLU A 188 2.78 -13.00 16.65
N GLU A 189 2.57 -13.76 17.73
CA GLU A 189 2.21 -15.19 17.67
C GLU A 189 0.90 -15.38 16.87
N LYS A 190 -0.10 -14.52 17.07
CA LYS A 190 -1.36 -14.59 16.33
C LYS A 190 -1.18 -14.27 14.85
N ILE A 191 -0.35 -13.29 14.50
CA ILE A 191 0.01 -12.97 13.11
C ILE A 191 0.67 -14.20 12.46
N GLU A 192 1.65 -14.83 13.13
CA GLU A 192 2.33 -16.00 12.58
C GLU A 192 1.37 -17.19 12.40
N GLN A 193 0.45 -17.43 13.34
CA GLN A 193 -0.58 -18.47 13.20
C GLN A 193 -1.49 -18.24 11.99
N LEU A 194 -1.94 -16.99 11.77
CA LEU A 194 -2.77 -16.67 10.61
C LEU A 194 -2.03 -16.88 9.30
N ILE A 195 -0.75 -16.54 9.26
CA ILE A 195 0.09 -16.73 8.07
C ILE A 195 0.33 -18.23 7.83
N ALA A 196 0.63 -19.02 8.88
CA ALA A 196 0.87 -20.45 8.76
C ALA A 196 -0.37 -21.22 8.26
N ASN A 197 -1.57 -20.74 8.59
CA ASN A 197 -2.83 -21.34 8.17
C ASN A 197 -3.26 -20.97 6.73
N ASP A 198 -2.58 -20.03 6.09
CA ASP A 198 -2.84 -19.64 4.70
C ASP A 198 -1.61 -19.99 3.83
N PRO A 199 -1.68 -21.07 3.02
CA PRO A 199 -0.53 -21.55 2.24
C PRO A 199 0.01 -20.51 1.26
N GLU A 200 -0.86 -19.69 0.64
CA GLU A 200 -0.44 -18.68 -0.34
C GLU A 200 0.32 -17.54 0.33
N ILE A 201 -0.20 -17.03 1.45
CA ILE A 201 0.45 -15.97 2.22
C ILE A 201 1.75 -16.48 2.83
N SER A 202 1.76 -17.70 3.36
CA SER A 202 2.95 -18.35 3.92
C SER A 202 4.06 -18.49 2.88
N GLN A 203 3.72 -18.99 1.68
CA GLN A 203 4.66 -19.10 0.56
C GLN A 203 5.20 -17.72 0.14
N THR A 204 4.32 -16.73 0.01
CA THR A 204 4.73 -15.36 -0.37
C THR A 204 5.69 -14.77 0.66
N LYS A 205 5.39 -14.91 1.96
CA LYS A 205 6.29 -14.46 3.04
C LYS A 205 7.64 -15.17 2.96
N ALA A 206 7.65 -16.50 2.83
CA ALA A 206 8.87 -17.28 2.70
C ALA A 206 9.74 -16.81 1.53
N LEU A 207 9.14 -16.59 0.36
CA LEU A 207 9.84 -16.09 -0.83
C LEU A 207 10.46 -14.72 -0.62
N ILE A 208 9.73 -13.76 -0.04
CA ILE A 208 10.21 -12.40 0.17
C ILE A 208 11.35 -12.36 1.18
N THR A 209 11.30 -13.17 2.22
CA THR A 209 12.34 -13.24 3.25
C THR A 209 13.65 -13.90 2.79
N THR A 210 13.67 -14.55 1.60
CA THR A 210 14.94 -15.00 0.99
C THR A 210 15.81 -13.85 0.50
N ILE A 211 15.23 -12.64 0.33
CA ILE A 211 15.99 -11.48 -0.14
C ILE A 211 16.80 -10.90 1.04
N PRO A 212 18.15 -10.82 0.91
CA PRO A 212 18.99 -10.30 1.98
C PRO A 212 18.59 -8.90 2.43
N GLY A 213 18.39 -8.73 3.74
CA GLY A 213 17.99 -7.47 4.37
C GLY A 213 16.48 -7.27 4.50
N ILE A 214 15.64 -8.18 4.01
CA ILE A 214 14.20 -8.13 4.24
C ILE A 214 13.85 -9.03 5.41
N ASP A 215 13.39 -8.44 6.49
CA ASP A 215 12.91 -9.13 7.67
C ASP A 215 11.45 -9.62 7.53
N PRO A 216 11.01 -10.58 8.35
CA PRO A 216 9.64 -11.09 8.32
C PRO A 216 8.59 -10.00 8.49
N GLN A 217 8.86 -8.98 9.30
CA GLN A 217 7.92 -7.88 9.55
C GLN A 217 7.74 -6.99 8.31
N CYS A 218 8.81 -6.73 7.57
CA CYS A 218 8.75 -6.03 6.30
C CYS A 218 7.91 -6.82 5.29
N ALA A 219 8.11 -8.15 5.22
CA ALA A 219 7.33 -9.04 4.35
C ALA A 219 5.83 -9.01 4.69
N VAL A 220 5.45 -9.11 5.97
CA VAL A 220 4.05 -9.04 6.42
C VAL A 220 3.41 -7.69 6.05
N ASN A 221 4.11 -6.58 6.27
CA ASN A 221 3.59 -5.26 5.90
C ASN A 221 3.42 -5.11 4.39
N LEU A 222 4.32 -5.65 3.58
CA LEU A 222 4.19 -5.66 2.12
C LEU A 222 2.97 -6.50 1.68
N ILE A 223 2.78 -7.70 2.23
CA ILE A 223 1.63 -8.57 1.95
C ILE A 223 0.32 -7.83 2.25
N ILE A 224 0.21 -7.21 3.42
CA ILE A 224 -0.97 -6.44 3.81
C ILE A 224 -1.20 -5.25 2.86
N ALA A 225 -0.17 -4.45 2.60
CA ALA A 225 -0.29 -3.22 1.82
C ALA A 225 -0.56 -3.46 0.33
N THR A 226 -0.20 -4.63 -0.19
CA THR A 226 -0.35 -5.00 -1.60
C THR A 226 -1.50 -5.97 -1.86
N ASN A 227 -2.26 -6.35 -0.82
CA ASN A 227 -3.25 -7.42 -0.89
C ASN A 227 -2.65 -8.71 -1.47
N ASN A 228 -1.57 -9.19 -0.85
CA ASN A 228 -0.75 -10.31 -1.35
C ASN A 228 -0.33 -10.12 -2.82
N PHE A 229 0.13 -8.92 -3.16
CA PHE A 229 0.60 -8.48 -4.49
C PHE A 229 -0.44 -8.51 -5.61
N THR A 230 -1.71 -8.73 -5.30
CA THR A 230 -2.81 -8.72 -6.29
C THR A 230 -3.18 -7.31 -6.76
N SER A 231 -2.87 -6.27 -5.96
CA SER A 231 -3.19 -4.88 -6.27
C SER A 231 -2.13 -4.17 -7.14
N PHE A 232 -1.02 -4.83 -7.47
CA PHE A 232 0.10 -4.22 -8.19
C PHE A 232 0.52 -5.06 -9.39
N GLN A 233 0.40 -4.48 -10.60
CA GLN A 233 0.76 -5.17 -11.85
C GLN A 233 2.26 -5.15 -12.15
N SER A 234 3.02 -4.23 -11.57
CA SER A 234 4.45 -4.08 -11.86
C SER A 234 5.25 -3.56 -10.67
N ALA A 235 6.55 -3.88 -10.67
CA ALA A 235 7.52 -3.36 -9.70
C ALA A 235 7.56 -1.82 -9.69
N ARG A 236 7.44 -1.17 -10.85
CA ARG A 236 7.40 0.29 -10.96
C ARG A 236 6.18 0.88 -10.26
N HIS A 237 5.02 0.25 -10.39
CA HIS A 237 3.80 0.69 -9.72
C HIS A 237 3.94 0.60 -8.19
N LEU A 238 4.44 -0.53 -7.68
CA LEU A 238 4.73 -0.71 -6.25
C LEU A 238 5.80 0.28 -5.76
N ALA A 239 6.85 0.53 -6.54
CA ALA A 239 7.90 1.49 -6.20
C ALA A 239 7.39 2.95 -6.13
N CYS A 240 6.45 3.32 -7.01
CA CYS A 240 5.75 4.60 -6.94
C CYS A 240 4.90 4.70 -5.66
N TYR A 241 4.14 3.66 -5.35
CA TYR A 241 3.34 3.57 -4.12
C TYR A 241 4.22 3.66 -2.86
N ALA A 242 5.37 2.99 -2.85
CA ALA A 242 6.35 3.06 -1.77
C ALA A 242 7.12 4.40 -1.72
N GLY A 243 6.98 5.25 -2.75
CA GLY A 243 7.66 6.55 -2.84
C GLY A 243 9.18 6.45 -2.94
N VAL A 244 9.67 5.45 -3.66
CA VAL A 244 11.11 5.24 -3.87
C VAL A 244 11.55 5.54 -5.32
N VAL A 245 10.62 5.85 -6.21
CA VAL A 245 10.91 6.28 -7.59
C VAL A 245 11.15 7.78 -7.62
N PRO A 246 12.33 8.25 -8.04
CA PRO A 246 12.54 9.66 -8.33
C PRO A 246 11.85 10.04 -9.64
N PHE A 247 11.16 11.18 -9.65
CA PHE A 247 10.55 11.76 -10.85
C PHE A 247 11.43 12.89 -11.36
N LYS A 248 11.68 12.89 -12.67
CA LYS A 248 12.38 13.98 -13.34
C LYS A 248 11.57 15.27 -13.18
N ASN A 249 12.26 16.35 -12.88
CA ASN A 249 11.68 17.68 -12.78
C ASN A 249 12.45 18.59 -13.75
N GLN A 250 11.99 18.60 -15.01
CA GLN A 250 12.61 19.33 -16.09
C GLN A 250 11.56 20.21 -16.78
N SER A 251 11.89 21.48 -16.98
CA SER A 251 11.06 22.39 -17.74
C SER A 251 11.96 23.11 -18.75
N GLY A 252 11.78 22.81 -20.04
CA GLY A 252 12.67 23.30 -21.10
C GLY A 252 14.11 22.88 -20.87
N THR A 253 15.01 23.86 -20.84
CA THR A 253 16.48 23.65 -20.58
C THR A 253 16.82 23.55 -19.11
N ILE A 254 15.88 23.87 -18.19
CA ILE A 254 16.13 23.88 -16.75
C ILE A 254 15.91 22.50 -16.18
N VAL A 255 17.01 21.81 -15.81
CA VAL A 255 16.99 20.52 -15.11
C VAL A 255 17.02 20.77 -13.60
N LYS A 256 15.91 20.48 -12.91
CA LYS A 256 15.83 20.57 -11.44
C LYS A 256 16.13 19.19 -10.82
N LYS A 257 16.53 19.20 -9.55
CA LYS A 257 16.81 17.99 -8.79
C LYS A 257 15.58 17.05 -8.79
N GLU A 258 15.78 15.81 -9.16
CA GLU A 258 14.76 14.77 -9.10
C GLU A 258 14.21 14.61 -7.68
N ARG A 259 12.91 14.44 -7.55
CA ARG A 259 12.24 14.29 -6.25
C ARG A 259 11.33 13.07 -6.26
N VAL A 260 11.27 12.37 -5.12
CA VAL A 260 10.28 11.31 -4.89
C VAL A 260 8.92 11.90 -4.58
N SER A 261 7.86 11.20 -4.93
CA SER A 261 6.49 11.62 -4.63
C SER A 261 6.27 11.74 -3.11
N LYS A 262 5.53 12.79 -2.71
CA LYS A 262 5.02 12.94 -1.34
C LYS A 262 3.80 12.04 -1.06
N MET A 263 3.17 11.49 -2.10
CA MET A 263 2.01 10.57 -2.05
C MET A 263 2.41 9.12 -1.74
N ALA A 264 3.48 8.92 -1.02
CA ALA A 264 4.00 7.60 -0.71
C ALA A 264 3.32 6.99 0.53
N ASN A 265 3.21 5.66 0.54
CA ASN A 265 2.97 4.94 1.78
C ASN A 265 4.19 5.06 2.69
N LYS A 266 4.06 5.92 3.72
CA LYS A 266 5.18 6.27 4.61
C LYS A 266 5.69 5.05 5.40
N ASN A 267 4.81 4.11 5.75
CA ASN A 267 5.20 2.91 6.50
C ASN A 267 6.05 1.98 5.63
N ILE A 268 5.60 1.65 4.43
CA ILE A 268 6.38 0.84 3.48
C ILE A 268 7.70 1.52 3.15
N LYS A 269 7.72 2.84 2.95
CA LYS A 269 8.95 3.60 2.71
C LYS A 269 9.96 3.49 3.86
N LYS A 270 9.48 3.54 5.12
CA LYS A 270 10.29 3.35 6.33
C LYS A 270 10.87 1.94 6.40
N LEU A 271 10.04 0.91 6.19
CA LEU A 271 10.48 -0.48 6.23
C LEU A 271 11.50 -0.79 5.13
N LEU A 272 11.26 -0.32 3.90
CA LEU A 272 12.24 -0.45 2.81
C LEU A 272 13.54 0.32 3.09
N HIS A 273 13.50 1.37 3.91
CA HIS A 273 14.73 2.07 4.32
C HIS A 273 15.56 1.20 5.26
N LEU A 274 14.93 0.58 6.24
CA LEU A 274 15.60 -0.34 7.15
C LEU A 274 16.12 -1.57 6.40
N ALA A 275 15.31 -2.15 5.52
CA ALA A 275 15.70 -3.24 4.64
C ALA A 275 16.91 -2.88 3.76
N ALA A 276 16.95 -1.69 3.16
CA ALA A 276 18.07 -1.24 2.34
C ALA A 276 19.35 -1.05 3.16
N MET A 277 19.26 -0.54 4.39
CA MET A 277 20.42 -0.45 5.29
C MET A 277 20.95 -1.84 5.69
N ALA A 278 20.05 -2.79 5.94
CA ALA A 278 20.43 -4.18 6.21
C ALA A 278 21.04 -4.85 4.96
N SER A 279 20.45 -4.67 3.79
CA SER A 279 20.99 -5.23 2.53
C SER A 279 22.40 -4.73 2.23
N ILE A 280 22.74 -3.47 2.51
CA ILE A 280 24.11 -2.95 2.35
C ILE A 280 25.13 -3.70 3.23
N ARG A 281 24.67 -4.30 4.34
CA ARG A 281 25.54 -5.07 5.26
C ARG A 281 25.65 -6.54 4.87
N PHE A 282 24.57 -7.14 4.39
CA PHE A 282 24.44 -8.60 4.23
C PHE A 282 24.41 -9.07 2.77
N ASP A 283 24.30 -8.17 1.79
CA ASP A 283 24.28 -8.48 0.36
C ASP A 283 25.48 -7.83 -0.31
N GLU A 284 26.46 -8.64 -0.75
CA GLU A 284 27.70 -8.14 -1.31
C GLU A 284 27.47 -7.35 -2.62
N GLU A 285 26.53 -7.77 -3.47
CA GLU A 285 26.19 -7.06 -4.70
C GLU A 285 25.63 -5.66 -4.41
N ILE A 286 24.77 -5.54 -3.39
CA ILE A 286 24.21 -4.25 -2.97
C ILE A 286 25.27 -3.39 -2.31
N LYS A 287 26.16 -3.97 -1.52
CA LYS A 287 27.28 -3.28 -0.85
C LYS A 287 28.22 -2.69 -1.87
N GLU A 288 28.69 -3.49 -2.86
CA GLU A 288 29.54 -3.03 -3.95
C GLU A 288 28.88 -1.91 -4.77
N TYR A 289 27.58 -2.09 -5.10
CA TYR A 289 26.82 -1.06 -5.79
C TYR A 289 26.77 0.24 -4.99
N TYR A 290 26.49 0.17 -3.69
CA TYR A 290 26.41 1.33 -2.81
C TYR A 290 27.76 2.04 -2.72
N GLN A 291 28.84 1.32 -2.44
CA GLN A 291 30.19 1.87 -2.32
C GLN A 291 30.64 2.55 -3.61
N ARG A 292 30.49 1.87 -4.75
CA ARG A 292 30.82 2.41 -6.06
C ARG A 292 30.06 3.72 -6.36
N LYS A 293 28.74 3.76 -6.09
CA LYS A 293 27.95 4.96 -6.35
C LYS A 293 28.29 6.12 -5.44
N VAL A 294 28.70 5.86 -4.21
CA VAL A 294 29.19 6.89 -3.29
C VAL A 294 30.57 7.39 -3.71
N SER A 295 31.48 6.51 -4.14
CA SER A 295 32.80 6.91 -4.66
C SER A 295 32.72 7.71 -5.97
N GLU A 296 31.68 7.46 -6.81
CA GLU A 296 31.34 8.30 -7.97
C GLU A 296 30.79 9.71 -7.56
N GLY A 297 30.81 10.10 -6.28
CA GLY A 297 30.35 11.38 -5.78
C GLY A 297 28.84 11.52 -5.59
N LYS A 298 28.03 10.46 -5.71
CA LYS A 298 26.59 10.53 -5.49
C LYS A 298 26.25 10.66 -4.01
N ASN A 299 25.24 11.46 -3.70
CA ASN A 299 24.77 11.64 -2.33
C ASN A 299 24.28 10.30 -1.73
N LYS A 300 24.76 9.96 -0.53
CA LYS A 300 24.49 8.70 0.18
C LYS A 300 22.98 8.39 0.27
N MET A 301 22.12 9.38 0.59
CA MET A 301 20.67 9.18 0.68
C MET A 301 20.02 8.90 -0.69
N SER A 302 20.55 9.47 -1.78
CA SER A 302 20.09 9.17 -3.13
C SER A 302 20.46 7.75 -3.55
N VAL A 303 21.68 7.29 -3.21
CA VAL A 303 22.12 5.92 -3.47
C VAL A 303 21.27 4.93 -2.63
N LEU A 304 21.02 5.23 -1.36
CA LEU A 304 20.17 4.42 -0.50
C LEU A 304 18.73 4.33 -1.06
N ASN A 305 18.22 5.42 -1.64
CA ASN A 305 16.91 5.38 -2.29
C ASN A 305 16.93 4.50 -3.56
N ALA A 306 18.01 4.47 -4.31
CA ALA A 306 18.17 3.56 -5.43
C ALA A 306 18.22 2.08 -4.97
N VAL A 307 18.85 1.80 -3.82
CA VAL A 307 18.81 0.45 -3.21
C VAL A 307 17.39 0.05 -2.84
N ARG A 308 16.59 0.95 -2.20
CA ARG A 308 15.16 0.67 -1.92
C ARG A 308 14.41 0.29 -3.18
N ASN A 309 14.62 1.02 -4.28
CA ASN A 309 13.98 0.73 -5.56
C ASN A 309 14.40 -0.65 -6.10
N LYS A 310 15.71 -1.00 -6.02
CA LYS A 310 16.20 -2.34 -6.39
C LYS A 310 15.51 -3.43 -5.56
N LEU A 311 15.35 -3.24 -4.24
CA LEU A 311 14.66 -4.20 -3.38
C LEU A 311 13.20 -4.40 -3.81
N VAL A 312 12.46 -3.34 -4.16
CA VAL A 312 11.10 -3.49 -4.70
C VAL A 312 11.07 -4.33 -5.97
N HIS A 313 12.03 -4.13 -6.88
CA HIS A 313 12.13 -4.96 -8.08
C HIS A 313 12.47 -6.42 -7.78
N ARG A 314 13.35 -6.69 -6.81
CA ARG A 314 13.67 -8.06 -6.34
C ARG A 314 12.44 -8.73 -5.72
N ILE A 315 11.71 -8.01 -4.85
CA ILE A 315 10.46 -8.50 -4.21
C ILE A 315 9.45 -8.91 -5.29
N MET A 316 9.13 -8.03 -6.22
CA MET A 316 8.18 -8.35 -7.29
C MET A 316 8.65 -9.51 -8.17
N SER A 317 9.97 -9.61 -8.39
CA SER A 317 10.54 -10.70 -9.18
C SER A 317 10.37 -12.05 -8.50
N VAL A 318 10.67 -12.20 -7.20
CA VAL A 318 10.52 -13.47 -6.48
C VAL A 318 9.05 -13.88 -6.35
N VAL A 319 8.16 -12.91 -6.11
CA VAL A 319 6.72 -13.17 -6.01
C VAL A 319 6.14 -13.62 -7.36
N ASN A 320 6.46 -12.92 -8.45
CA ASN A 320 5.93 -13.26 -9.78
C ASN A 320 6.45 -14.59 -10.30
N ARG A 321 7.72 -14.92 -10.03
CA ARG A 321 8.32 -16.19 -10.46
C ARG A 321 8.00 -17.35 -9.52
N LYS A 322 7.48 -17.07 -8.32
CA LYS A 322 7.29 -18.05 -7.24
C LYS A 322 8.56 -18.85 -6.92
N GLN A 323 9.71 -18.20 -7.00
CA GLN A 323 11.03 -18.79 -6.76
C GLN A 323 11.81 -17.92 -5.77
N ALA A 324 12.59 -18.58 -4.90
CA ALA A 324 13.47 -17.90 -3.96
C ALA A 324 14.45 -16.96 -4.66
N TYR A 325 14.90 -15.95 -3.95
CA TYR A 325 15.95 -15.06 -4.45
C TYR A 325 17.27 -15.82 -4.56
N LEU A 326 17.91 -15.67 -5.68
CA LEU A 326 19.28 -16.15 -5.92
C LEU A 326 20.17 -14.94 -6.19
N SER A 327 21.33 -14.90 -5.56
CA SER A 327 22.36 -13.95 -5.91
C SER A 327 22.86 -14.18 -7.35
N LYS A 328 23.50 -13.20 -7.93
CA LYS A 328 24.04 -13.31 -9.30
C LYS A 328 25.03 -14.47 -9.46
N ASN A 329 25.80 -14.77 -8.42
CA ASN A 329 26.76 -15.86 -8.40
C ASN A 329 26.06 -17.22 -8.34
N GLU A 330 25.08 -17.38 -7.44
CA GLU A 330 24.28 -18.61 -7.32
C GLU A 330 23.50 -18.88 -8.61
N TYR A 331 22.89 -17.84 -9.20
CA TYR A 331 22.19 -17.99 -10.49
C TYR A 331 23.10 -18.44 -11.63
N ARG A 332 24.36 -17.94 -11.68
CA ARG A 332 25.36 -18.38 -12.67
C ARG A 332 25.76 -19.82 -12.44
N SER A 333 26.02 -20.21 -11.19
CA SER A 333 26.37 -21.58 -10.82
C SER A 333 25.27 -22.58 -11.17
N GLN A 334 24.02 -22.23 -10.87
CA GLN A 334 22.86 -23.06 -11.19
C GLN A 334 22.68 -23.24 -12.70
N LYS A 335 22.84 -22.19 -13.47
CA LYS A 335 22.76 -22.24 -14.94
C LYS A 335 23.86 -23.09 -15.57
N THR A 336 25.05 -23.13 -14.98
CA THR A 336 26.16 -23.98 -15.42
C THR A 336 25.87 -25.45 -15.12
N LEU A 337 25.25 -25.76 -13.96
CA LEU A 337 24.84 -27.10 -13.59
C LEU A 337 23.71 -27.64 -14.50
N ASP A 338 22.70 -26.81 -14.79
CA ASP A 338 21.60 -27.17 -15.69
C ASP A 338 22.12 -27.44 -17.13
N PHE A 339 23.12 -26.71 -17.60
CA PHE A 339 23.77 -26.96 -18.90
C PHE A 339 24.57 -28.26 -18.91
N THR A 340 25.21 -28.61 -17.81
CA THR A 340 26.02 -29.86 -17.70
C THR A 340 25.11 -31.09 -17.64
N CYS A 341 23.93 -31.00 -16.98
CA CYS A 341 22.94 -32.07 -16.94
C CYS A 341 22.18 -32.30 -18.28
N LEU A 342 22.20 -31.32 -19.20
CA LEU A 342 21.58 -31.45 -20.53
C LEU A 342 22.51 -32.06 -21.58
N ILE A 343 23.79 -32.25 -21.25
CA ILE A 343 24.84 -32.78 -22.15
C ILE A 343 25.27 -34.21 -21.73
N THR A 344 24.81 -34.67 -20.56
CA THR A 344 24.93 -36.06 -20.12
C THR A 344 23.59 -36.80 -20.28
#